data_92d0c68007ed499f9d79f83816ea8d0c
#
_entry.id   92d0c68007ed499f9d79f83816ea8d0c
#
_cell.length_a   1.000
_cell.length_b   1.000
_cell.length_c   1.000
_cell.angle_alpha   90.00
_cell.angle_beta   90.00
_cell.angle_gamma   90.00
#
_symmetry.space_group_name_H-M   'P 1'
#
loop_
_entity.id
_entity.type
_entity.pdbx_description
1 polymer ?
#
loop_
_entity_poly.entity_id
_entity_poly.type
_entity_poly.pdbx_seq_one_letter_code
_entity_poly.pdbx_strand_id
1 'polypeptide(L)'
;MQFEPGTKFHYDNSGYFLLGAILERVTGKTYETLLKESIFGPLGMKDSGYDHHADILANRATGYQQELGGVENAPYLDMSLPYAAGSLYSTVEDLYKWDQALYTHKLVPNELKQRLFTPNLEHYGYGWDIRTIPTDEPGAGQTVISHGGGINGFNTLEQRLVGDHDLIVIFNNTPGANLGEMAKGIRAILYEKEPAAPKRPLVPDLGETLVNRGVDAAVAQYRELKRTNPHGYNFDEHALNQLGYMLLEKGRNADAIAIFRLNVEEYPKSGNVYHSLAEAYAKDGQKQQAITNYRKSLELDPKNQNAADKLKQLEQK
;
A
#
# COMPACT_ATOMS: atom_id res chain seq x y z
N MET A 1 -6.41 -18.33 15.43
CA MET A 1 -4.98 -18.16 15.07
C MET A 1 -4.75 -18.84 13.74
N GLN A 2 -3.99 -18.22 12.85
CA GLN A 2 -3.68 -18.79 11.51
C GLN A 2 -2.49 -19.75 11.56
N PHE A 3 -1.61 -19.61 12.55
CA PHE A 3 -0.42 -20.45 12.78
C PHE A 3 0.06 -20.33 14.24
N GLU A 4 0.96 -21.19 14.66
CA GLU A 4 1.57 -21.14 15.99
C GLU A 4 2.39 -19.85 16.17
N PRO A 5 2.26 -19.15 17.32
CA PRO A 5 2.99 -17.94 17.60
C PRO A 5 4.51 -18.11 17.45
N GLY A 6 5.15 -17.14 16.82
CA GLY A 6 6.60 -17.14 16.59
C GLY A 6 7.08 -17.99 15.41
N THR A 7 6.20 -18.67 14.67
CA THR A 7 6.61 -19.57 13.57
C THR A 7 6.53 -18.94 12.19
N LYS A 8 5.67 -17.93 11.99
CA LYS A 8 5.45 -17.25 10.71
C LYS A 8 5.17 -15.77 10.93
N PHE A 9 5.42 -14.99 9.91
CA PHE A 9 5.01 -13.59 9.85
C PHE A 9 3.69 -13.46 9.07
N HIS A 10 2.81 -12.61 9.56
CA HIS A 10 1.65 -12.11 8.83
C HIS A 10 1.34 -10.70 9.33
N TYR A 11 1.36 -9.73 8.42
CA TYR A 11 0.99 -8.36 8.76
C TYR A 11 -0.48 -8.29 9.17
N ASP A 12 -0.75 -7.75 10.35
CA ASP A 12 -2.09 -7.78 10.93
C ASP A 12 -2.43 -6.49 11.69
N ASN A 13 -3.31 -5.69 11.11
CA ASN A 13 -3.86 -4.49 11.75
C ASN A 13 -4.63 -4.81 13.04
N SER A 14 -5.29 -5.97 13.11
CA SER A 14 -6.02 -6.38 14.32
C SER A 14 -5.09 -6.55 15.51
N GLY A 15 -3.87 -7.02 15.29
CA GLY A 15 -2.83 -7.11 16.32
C GLY A 15 -2.48 -5.75 16.91
N TYR A 16 -2.26 -4.75 16.06
CA TYR A 16 -1.97 -3.38 16.51
C TYR A 16 -3.18 -2.70 17.15
N PHE A 17 -4.40 -2.97 16.68
CA PHE A 17 -5.61 -2.54 17.34
C PHE A 17 -5.67 -3.07 18.78
N LEU A 18 -5.41 -4.38 18.97
CA LEU A 18 -5.38 -5.01 20.30
C LEU A 18 -4.27 -4.46 21.20
N LEU A 19 -3.09 -4.12 20.65
CA LEU A 19 -2.03 -3.48 21.42
C LEU A 19 -2.47 -2.13 21.97
N GLY A 20 -3.20 -1.32 21.19
CA GLY A 20 -3.80 -0.07 21.68
C GLY A 20 -4.74 -0.32 22.87
N ALA A 21 -5.64 -1.27 22.75
CA ALA A 21 -6.58 -1.63 23.82
C ALA A 21 -5.87 -2.16 25.07
N ILE A 22 -4.79 -2.93 24.91
CA ILE A 22 -3.94 -3.41 26.02
C ILE A 22 -3.27 -2.22 26.72
N LEU A 23 -2.72 -1.28 25.96
CA LEU A 23 -2.10 -0.06 26.52
C LEU A 23 -3.09 0.73 27.36
N GLU A 24 -4.30 0.96 26.87
CA GLU A 24 -5.36 1.63 27.65
C GLU A 24 -5.71 0.88 28.93
N ARG A 25 -5.86 -0.45 28.83
CA ARG A 25 -6.19 -1.29 29.97
C ARG A 25 -5.12 -1.26 31.06
N VAL A 26 -3.83 -1.30 30.66
CA VAL A 26 -2.70 -1.34 31.60
C VAL A 26 -2.45 0.02 32.24
N THR A 27 -2.62 1.10 31.48
CA THR A 27 -2.27 2.45 31.94
C THR A 27 -3.45 3.21 32.55
N GLY A 28 -4.68 2.83 32.25
CA GLY A 28 -5.88 3.58 32.60
C GLY A 28 -6.05 4.89 31.81
N LYS A 29 -5.25 5.12 30.79
CA LYS A 29 -5.29 6.31 29.91
C LYS A 29 -5.79 5.90 28.51
N THR A 30 -6.41 6.84 27.79
CA THR A 30 -6.72 6.63 26.37
C THR A 30 -5.45 6.55 25.53
N TYR A 31 -5.52 5.84 24.41
CA TYR A 31 -4.40 5.73 23.45
C TYR A 31 -3.90 7.10 22.99
N GLU A 32 -4.83 8.01 22.68
CA GLU A 32 -4.53 9.41 22.35
C GLU A 32 -3.73 10.12 23.47
N THR A 33 -4.20 10.01 24.74
CA THR A 33 -3.51 10.61 25.88
C THR A 33 -2.10 10.05 26.03
N LEU A 34 -1.93 8.74 25.85
CA LEU A 34 -0.61 8.10 25.91
C LEU A 34 0.35 8.65 24.83
N LEU A 35 -0.14 8.77 23.59
CA LEU A 35 0.69 9.33 22.50
C LEU A 35 1.07 10.78 22.78
N LYS A 36 0.12 11.60 23.22
CA LYS A 36 0.33 13.00 23.53
C LYS A 36 1.35 13.20 24.66
N GLU A 37 1.23 12.44 25.75
CA GLU A 37 2.10 12.58 26.92
C GLU A 37 3.46 11.93 26.72
N SER A 38 3.53 10.79 26.01
CA SER A 38 4.76 9.99 25.90
C SER A 38 5.59 10.29 24.66
N ILE A 39 4.97 10.82 23.59
CA ILE A 39 5.62 11.03 22.30
C ILE A 39 5.48 12.49 21.85
N PHE A 40 4.26 12.92 21.50
CA PHE A 40 4.08 14.21 20.82
C PHE A 40 4.49 15.41 21.68
N GLY A 41 4.08 15.43 22.95
CA GLY A 41 4.46 16.51 23.88
C GLY A 41 5.97 16.59 24.12
N PRO A 42 6.63 15.51 24.57
CA PRO A 42 8.08 15.49 24.78
C PRO A 42 8.92 15.84 23.54
N LEU A 43 8.43 15.56 22.33
CA LEU A 43 9.12 15.86 21.07
C LEU A 43 8.74 17.22 20.48
N GLY A 44 7.71 17.87 21.00
CA GLY A 44 7.18 19.10 20.43
C GLY A 44 6.52 18.91 19.05
N MET A 45 5.93 17.74 18.83
CA MET A 45 5.15 17.39 17.63
C MET A 45 3.75 18.00 17.74
N LYS A 46 3.62 19.27 17.37
CA LYS A 46 2.39 20.06 17.60
C LYS A 46 1.33 19.82 16.55
N ASP A 47 1.73 19.31 15.40
CA ASP A 47 0.88 19.05 14.23
C ASP A 47 0.64 17.54 14.03
N SER A 48 0.77 16.77 15.13
CA SER A 48 0.51 15.34 15.18
C SER A 48 -0.52 15.00 16.24
N GLY A 49 -1.39 14.04 15.94
CA GLY A 49 -2.42 13.62 16.88
C GLY A 49 -3.19 12.39 16.44
N TYR A 50 -4.15 12.00 17.27
CA TYR A 50 -5.15 11.01 16.93
C TYR A 50 -6.29 11.70 16.17
N ASP A 51 -6.70 11.15 15.04
CA ASP A 51 -7.70 11.76 14.18
C ASP A 51 -9.12 11.42 14.68
N HIS A 52 -9.83 12.44 15.13
CA HIS A 52 -11.24 12.35 15.46
C HIS A 52 -12.08 13.02 14.37
N HIS A 53 -13.11 12.33 13.92
CA HIS A 53 -14.01 12.85 12.89
C HIS A 53 -14.66 14.20 13.29
N ALA A 54 -15.01 14.36 14.57
CA ALA A 54 -15.70 15.55 15.05
C ALA A 54 -14.78 16.77 15.17
N ASP A 55 -13.47 16.61 15.15
CA ASP A 55 -12.53 17.67 15.39
C ASP A 55 -12.25 18.48 14.12
N ILE A 56 -12.20 19.80 14.29
CA ILE A 56 -11.79 20.71 13.22
C ILE A 56 -10.26 20.80 13.25
N LEU A 57 -9.62 20.09 12.33
CA LEU A 57 -8.17 20.13 12.17
C LEU A 57 -7.79 21.16 11.10
N ALA A 58 -7.13 22.25 11.52
CA ALA A 58 -6.67 23.28 10.60
C ALA A 58 -5.62 22.70 9.62
N ASN A 59 -5.67 23.13 8.36
CA ASN A 59 -4.76 22.71 7.29
C ASN A 59 -4.78 21.19 6.98
N ARG A 60 -5.84 20.49 7.37
CA ARG A 60 -6.01 19.08 7.03
C ARG A 60 -6.06 18.92 5.51
N ALA A 61 -5.23 18.04 4.96
CA ALA A 61 -5.31 17.67 3.57
C ALA A 61 -6.59 16.87 3.29
N THR A 62 -7.20 17.08 2.12
CA THR A 62 -8.28 16.23 1.62
C THR A 62 -7.69 15.02 0.94
N GLY A 63 -8.22 13.83 1.26
CA GLY A 63 -7.85 12.59 0.60
C GLY A 63 -8.68 12.35 -0.67
N TYR A 64 -8.05 11.85 -1.71
CA TYR A 64 -8.67 11.56 -3.00
C TYR A 64 -8.49 10.10 -3.40
N GLN A 65 -9.37 9.62 -4.27
CA GLN A 65 -9.24 8.32 -4.92
C GLN A 65 -9.32 8.44 -6.43
N GLN A 66 -8.66 7.54 -7.14
CA GLN A 66 -8.76 7.43 -8.58
C GLN A 66 -10.02 6.68 -8.95
N GLU A 67 -10.86 7.31 -9.76
CA GLU A 67 -12.05 6.72 -10.38
C GLU A 67 -11.90 6.65 -11.90
N LEU A 68 -12.78 5.93 -12.57
CA LEU A 68 -12.73 5.75 -14.04
C LEU A 68 -12.77 7.08 -14.80
N GLY A 69 -13.53 8.06 -14.31
CA GLY A 69 -13.69 9.37 -14.95
C GLY A 69 -12.77 10.46 -14.42
N GLY A 70 -11.83 10.14 -13.52
CA GLY A 70 -10.95 11.13 -12.90
C GLY A 70 -10.71 10.89 -11.42
N VAL A 71 -10.52 11.96 -10.68
CA VAL A 71 -10.23 11.94 -9.25
C VAL A 71 -11.44 12.44 -8.47
N GLU A 72 -11.84 11.70 -7.44
CA GLU A 72 -12.95 12.04 -6.56
C GLU A 72 -12.47 12.12 -5.10
N ASN A 73 -13.27 12.72 -4.21
CA ASN A 73 -13.00 12.65 -2.78
C ASN A 73 -13.04 11.20 -2.31
N ALA A 74 -12.04 10.80 -1.51
CA ALA A 74 -12.04 9.47 -0.93
C ALA A 74 -13.26 9.24 -0.04
N PRO A 75 -13.81 8.01 0.04
CA PRO A 75 -14.91 7.69 0.92
C PRO A 75 -14.57 8.00 2.37
N TYR A 76 -15.58 8.48 3.10
CA TYR A 76 -15.46 8.66 4.53
C TYR A 76 -15.07 7.37 5.24
N LEU A 77 -14.15 7.49 6.17
CA LEU A 77 -13.77 6.43 7.11
C LEU A 77 -13.79 6.97 8.52
N ASP A 78 -14.54 6.33 9.41
CA ASP A 78 -14.50 6.64 10.84
C ASP A 78 -13.16 6.16 11.43
N MET A 79 -12.38 7.09 11.95
CA MET A 79 -11.01 6.82 12.42
C MET A 79 -10.96 5.99 13.71
N SER A 80 -12.12 5.73 14.34
CA SER A 80 -12.20 4.72 15.41
C SER A 80 -12.01 3.29 14.90
N LEU A 81 -12.24 3.04 13.59
CA LEU A 81 -12.07 1.71 12.97
C LEU A 81 -10.60 1.29 12.85
N PRO A 82 -9.69 2.11 12.29
CA PRO A 82 -8.27 1.77 12.29
C PRO A 82 -7.63 1.92 13.69
N TYR A 83 -8.12 2.81 14.54
CA TYR A 83 -7.67 3.01 15.92
C TYR A 83 -6.14 3.02 16.03
N ALA A 84 -5.53 2.20 16.91
CA ALA A 84 -4.08 2.15 17.09
C ALA A 84 -3.30 1.56 15.90
N ALA A 85 -3.99 1.02 14.91
CA ALA A 85 -3.38 0.50 13.69
C ALA A 85 -3.24 1.56 12.57
N GLY A 86 -3.88 2.74 12.68
CA GLY A 86 -3.82 3.67 11.55
C GLY A 86 -4.49 5.03 11.71
N SER A 87 -4.88 5.47 12.93
CA SER A 87 -5.65 6.70 13.11
C SER A 87 -4.84 7.94 13.47
N LEU A 88 -3.56 7.97 13.10
CA LEU A 88 -2.73 9.13 13.38
C LEU A 88 -2.64 10.06 12.18
N TYR A 89 -2.62 11.36 12.45
CA TYR A 89 -2.20 12.37 11.49
C TYR A 89 -0.89 13.02 11.94
N SER A 90 -0.12 13.52 10.98
CA SER A 90 1.14 14.21 11.24
C SER A 90 1.52 15.12 10.09
N THR A 91 2.66 15.81 10.24
CA THR A 91 3.37 16.52 9.19
C THR A 91 4.75 15.91 8.98
N VAL A 92 5.40 16.20 7.86
CA VAL A 92 6.77 15.72 7.58
C VAL A 92 7.77 16.29 8.58
N GLU A 93 7.56 17.53 9.05
CA GLU A 93 8.38 18.18 10.08
C GLU A 93 8.26 17.49 11.42
N ASP A 94 7.09 17.06 11.83
CA ASP A 94 6.89 16.34 13.08
C ASP A 94 7.46 14.92 12.99
N LEU A 95 7.36 14.23 11.86
CA LEU A 95 8.04 12.95 11.66
C LEU A 95 9.57 13.08 11.66
N TYR A 96 10.11 14.20 11.19
CA TYR A 96 11.55 14.47 11.36
C TYR A 96 11.94 14.57 12.84
N LYS A 97 11.14 15.23 13.70
CA LYS A 97 11.37 15.25 15.16
C LYS A 97 11.30 13.85 15.77
N TRP A 98 10.35 13.03 15.32
CA TRP A 98 10.25 11.63 15.71
C TRP A 98 11.50 10.84 15.33
N ASP A 99 11.93 10.90 14.07
CA ASP A 99 13.13 10.24 13.59
C ASP A 99 14.37 10.64 14.40
N GLN A 100 14.60 11.94 14.60
CA GLN A 100 15.74 12.43 15.37
C GLN A 100 15.74 11.93 16.83
N ALA A 101 14.56 11.80 17.44
CA ALA A 101 14.43 11.25 18.80
C ALA A 101 14.82 9.76 18.87
N LEU A 102 14.64 9.00 17.79
CA LEU A 102 15.02 7.58 17.74
C LEU A 102 16.54 7.36 17.76
N TYR A 103 17.35 8.36 17.44
CA TYR A 103 18.80 8.32 17.63
C TYR A 103 19.24 8.62 19.08
N THR A 104 18.34 9.09 19.94
CA THR A 104 18.59 9.46 21.32
C THR A 104 18.00 8.45 22.32
N HIS A 105 18.16 8.69 23.62
CA HIS A 105 17.50 7.92 24.70
C HIS A 105 16.21 8.57 25.20
N LYS A 106 15.71 9.59 24.51
CA LYS A 106 14.61 10.44 24.99
C LYS A 106 13.29 9.67 25.14
N LEU A 107 13.00 8.77 24.22
CA LEU A 107 11.75 8.01 24.21
C LEU A 107 11.92 6.57 24.71
N VAL A 108 12.97 5.90 24.28
CA VAL A 108 13.15 4.46 24.49
C VAL A 108 14.59 4.18 24.93
N PRO A 109 14.81 3.38 25.99
CA PRO A 109 16.13 2.92 26.39
C PRO A 109 16.84 2.13 25.28
N ASN A 110 18.17 2.13 25.26
CA ASN A 110 18.95 1.47 24.20
C ASN A 110 18.59 0.00 24.00
N GLU A 111 18.41 -0.74 25.09
CA GLU A 111 18.06 -2.16 25.04
C GLU A 111 16.74 -2.39 24.26
N LEU A 112 15.73 -1.54 24.52
CA LEU A 112 14.46 -1.63 23.82
C LEU A 112 14.57 -1.13 22.37
N LYS A 113 15.43 -0.13 22.08
CA LYS A 113 15.71 0.29 20.70
C LYS A 113 16.37 -0.81 19.89
N GLN A 114 17.30 -1.56 20.47
CA GLN A 114 17.89 -2.71 19.80
C GLN A 114 16.82 -3.73 19.41
N ARG A 115 15.89 -4.04 20.33
CA ARG A 115 14.75 -4.92 20.00
C ARG A 115 13.86 -4.32 18.92
N LEU A 116 13.55 -3.02 18.99
CA LEU A 116 12.70 -2.32 18.04
C LEU A 116 13.21 -2.46 16.61
N PHE A 117 14.52 -2.33 16.41
CA PHE A 117 15.18 -2.33 15.10
C PHE A 117 15.92 -3.63 14.77
N THR A 118 15.66 -4.71 15.50
CA THR A 118 16.15 -6.05 15.15
C THR A 118 15.04 -6.77 14.38
N PRO A 119 15.28 -7.15 13.11
CA PRO A 119 14.30 -7.92 12.36
C PRO A 119 14.11 -9.29 13.00
N ASN A 120 12.86 -9.72 13.15
CA ASN A 120 12.52 -11.03 13.67
C ASN A 120 12.23 -12.01 12.55
N LEU A 121 11.02 -11.98 11.98
CA LEU A 121 10.64 -12.80 10.83
C LEU A 121 10.41 -11.91 9.61
N GLU A 122 10.81 -12.38 8.42
CA GLU A 122 10.60 -11.72 7.13
C GLU A 122 11.03 -10.22 7.12
N HIS A 123 12.15 -9.90 7.74
CA HIS A 123 12.69 -8.54 7.85
C HIS A 123 11.86 -7.57 8.70
N TYR A 124 10.87 -8.02 9.47
CA TYR A 124 10.00 -7.15 10.24
C TYR A 124 10.40 -7.11 11.72
N GLY A 125 10.63 -5.89 12.23
CA GLY A 125 10.82 -5.60 13.66
C GLY A 125 9.51 -5.21 14.34
N TYR A 126 9.58 -4.39 15.38
CA TYR A 126 8.37 -3.88 16.05
C TYR A 126 7.82 -2.65 15.32
N GLY A 127 6.98 -2.88 14.28
CA GLY A 127 6.38 -1.83 13.47
C GLY A 127 7.29 -1.29 12.35
N TRP A 128 8.38 -1.99 12.02
CA TRP A 128 9.35 -1.55 11.02
C TRP A 128 9.74 -2.69 10.07
N ASP A 129 9.76 -2.41 8.79
CA ASP A 129 10.45 -3.23 7.78
C ASP A 129 11.92 -2.81 7.74
N ILE A 130 12.83 -3.77 7.94
CA ILE A 130 14.26 -3.52 8.11
C ILE A 130 15.02 -4.33 7.06
N ARG A 131 15.63 -3.66 6.10
CA ARG A 131 16.31 -4.30 4.98
C ARG A 131 17.67 -3.69 4.72
N THR A 132 18.51 -4.45 4.02
CA THR A 132 19.71 -3.91 3.39
C THR A 132 19.37 -3.51 1.96
N ILE A 133 19.77 -2.32 1.54
CA ILE A 133 19.57 -1.86 0.17
C ILE A 133 20.37 -2.75 -0.78
N PRO A 134 19.77 -3.29 -1.85
CA PRO A 134 20.44 -4.13 -2.85
C PRO A 134 21.68 -3.47 -3.47
N THR A 135 22.61 -4.28 -3.91
CA THR A 135 23.92 -3.81 -4.43
C THR A 135 23.83 -3.04 -5.75
N ASP A 136 22.74 -3.17 -6.47
CA ASP A 136 22.43 -2.48 -7.72
C ASP A 136 21.59 -1.20 -7.53
N GLU A 137 21.24 -0.87 -6.27
CA GLU A 137 20.46 0.32 -5.94
C GLU A 137 21.29 1.45 -5.32
N PRO A 138 20.82 2.71 -5.41
CA PRO A 138 21.42 3.85 -4.71
C PRO A 138 21.40 3.65 -3.19
N GLY A 139 22.56 3.82 -2.54
CA GLY A 139 22.75 3.54 -1.11
C GLY A 139 23.07 2.07 -0.80
N ALA A 140 23.53 1.31 -1.79
CA ALA A 140 23.84 -0.12 -1.68
C ALA A 140 24.59 -0.50 -0.41
N GLY A 141 24.11 -1.57 0.24
CA GLY A 141 24.70 -2.10 1.47
C GLY A 141 24.27 -1.37 2.76
N GLN A 142 23.58 -0.23 2.67
CA GLN A 142 23.04 0.47 3.83
C GLN A 142 21.79 -0.22 4.39
N THR A 143 21.61 -0.10 5.71
CA THR A 143 20.36 -0.51 6.34
C THR A 143 19.31 0.59 6.17
N VAL A 144 18.19 0.24 5.55
CA VAL A 144 16.98 1.06 5.52
C VAL A 144 15.95 0.49 6.49
N ILE A 145 15.43 1.36 7.34
CA ILE A 145 14.32 1.08 8.26
C ILE A 145 13.13 1.88 7.78
N SER A 146 12.04 1.22 7.41
CA SER A 146 10.92 1.88 6.75
C SER A 146 9.56 1.36 7.22
N HIS A 147 8.55 2.18 7.06
CA HIS A 147 7.16 1.76 7.09
C HIS A 147 6.31 2.60 6.15
N GLY A 148 5.36 1.95 5.50
CA GLY A 148 4.35 2.62 4.69
C GLY A 148 3.03 2.76 5.44
N GLY A 149 2.18 3.65 4.96
CA GLY A 149 0.81 3.81 5.43
C GLY A 149 -0.15 3.89 4.24
N GLY A 150 -1.33 3.30 4.40
CA GLY A 150 -2.40 3.39 3.42
C GLY A 150 -3.74 3.47 4.14
N ILE A 151 -4.49 4.54 3.87
CA ILE A 151 -5.85 4.72 4.35
C ILE A 151 -6.64 5.46 3.28
N ASN A 152 -7.97 5.53 3.41
CA ASN A 152 -8.82 6.17 2.40
C ASN A 152 -8.27 7.54 1.96
N GLY A 153 -7.85 7.61 0.70
CA GLY A 153 -7.34 8.83 0.08
C GLY A 153 -5.91 9.23 0.42
N PHE A 154 -5.19 8.44 1.23
CA PHE A 154 -3.82 8.75 1.61
C PHE A 154 -2.90 7.54 1.47
N ASN A 155 -1.67 7.81 1.03
CA ASN A 155 -0.58 6.85 0.96
C ASN A 155 0.70 7.53 1.45
N THR A 156 1.42 6.88 2.36
CA THR A 156 2.58 7.48 3.03
C THR A 156 3.76 6.52 3.05
N LEU A 157 4.97 7.06 3.12
CA LEU A 157 6.18 6.30 3.28
C LEU A 157 7.16 7.07 4.17
N GLU A 158 7.74 6.38 5.14
CA GLU A 158 8.91 6.81 5.91
C GLU A 158 10.06 5.84 5.66
N GLN A 159 11.22 6.36 5.30
CA GLN A 159 12.46 5.58 5.15
C GLN A 159 13.60 6.28 5.88
N ARG A 160 14.24 5.57 6.80
CA ARG A 160 15.41 5.99 7.57
C ARG A 160 16.64 5.33 6.99
N LEU A 161 17.60 6.10 6.51
CA LEU A 161 18.91 5.65 6.07
C LEU A 161 19.86 5.79 7.26
N VAL A 162 19.92 4.76 8.10
CA VAL A 162 20.46 4.87 9.46
C VAL A 162 21.95 5.20 9.47
N GLY A 163 22.71 4.71 8.49
CA GLY A 163 24.17 4.95 8.39
C GLY A 163 24.53 6.41 8.15
N ASP A 164 23.72 7.11 7.35
CA ASP A 164 23.97 8.49 6.95
C ASP A 164 23.13 9.49 7.76
N HIS A 165 22.22 9.01 8.60
CA HIS A 165 21.25 9.81 9.34
C HIS A 165 20.28 10.59 8.43
N ASP A 166 20.02 10.05 7.22
CA ASP A 166 19.07 10.63 6.29
C ASP A 166 17.65 10.09 6.54
N LEU A 167 16.66 10.93 6.31
CA LEU A 167 15.25 10.62 6.41
C LEU A 167 14.53 11.00 5.12
N ILE A 168 13.79 10.07 4.55
CA ILE A 168 12.85 10.32 3.45
C ILE A 168 11.45 10.12 3.99
N VAL A 169 10.62 11.16 3.96
CA VAL A 169 9.19 11.10 4.27
C VAL A 169 8.41 11.57 3.06
N ILE A 170 7.45 10.76 2.63
CA ILE A 170 6.57 11.10 1.51
C ILE A 170 5.13 10.94 1.98
N PHE A 171 4.37 12.03 1.95
CA PHE A 171 2.94 12.04 2.14
C PHE A 171 2.25 12.30 0.81
N ASN A 172 1.32 11.45 0.46
CA ASN A 172 0.55 11.56 -0.76
C ASN A 172 -0.94 11.42 -0.44
N ASN A 173 -1.75 12.34 -0.96
CA ASN A 173 -3.18 12.38 -0.74
C ASN A 173 -4.00 11.86 -1.93
N THR A 174 -3.35 11.17 -2.87
CA THR A 174 -4.01 10.55 -4.03
C THR A 174 -3.43 9.15 -4.25
N PRO A 175 -4.23 8.07 -4.25
CA PRO A 175 -3.75 6.72 -4.52
C PRO A 175 -3.12 6.59 -5.91
N GLY A 176 -2.24 5.60 -6.07
CA GLY A 176 -1.62 5.25 -7.36
C GLY A 176 -0.21 5.80 -7.57
N ALA A 177 0.29 6.68 -6.70
CA ALA A 177 1.71 7.03 -6.70
C ALA A 177 2.55 5.87 -6.13
N ASN A 178 3.60 5.46 -6.84
CA ASN A 178 4.57 4.48 -6.34
C ASN A 178 5.60 5.18 -5.45
N LEU A 179 5.31 5.27 -4.14
CA LEU A 179 6.17 5.96 -3.19
C LEU A 179 7.53 5.27 -3.03
N GLY A 180 7.61 3.95 -3.25
CA GLY A 180 8.87 3.21 -3.24
C GLY A 180 9.80 3.66 -4.36
N GLU A 181 9.31 3.78 -5.58
CA GLU A 181 10.09 4.30 -6.70
C GLU A 181 10.46 5.78 -6.53
N MET A 182 9.57 6.58 -5.95
CA MET A 182 9.89 7.98 -5.61
C MET A 182 11.02 8.04 -4.58
N ALA A 183 10.96 7.25 -3.51
CA ALA A 183 12.02 7.17 -2.52
C ALA A 183 13.35 6.68 -3.11
N LYS A 184 13.30 5.70 -4.04
CA LYS A 184 14.47 5.23 -4.79
C LYS A 184 15.10 6.36 -5.63
N GLY A 185 14.26 7.16 -6.29
CA GLY A 185 14.72 8.36 -7.03
C GLY A 185 15.37 9.40 -6.12
N ILE A 186 14.77 9.66 -4.94
CA ILE A 186 15.35 10.57 -3.93
C ILE A 186 16.69 10.02 -3.43
N ARG A 187 16.79 8.72 -3.14
CA ARG A 187 18.08 8.10 -2.78
C ARG A 187 19.12 8.24 -3.88
N ALA A 188 18.72 8.11 -5.16
CA ALA A 188 19.66 8.33 -6.26
C ALA A 188 20.28 9.71 -6.20
N ILE A 189 19.48 10.74 -5.95
CA ILE A 189 19.96 12.13 -5.81
C ILE A 189 20.86 12.27 -4.58
N LEU A 190 20.48 11.73 -3.43
CA LEU A 190 21.28 11.78 -2.20
C LEU A 190 22.66 11.14 -2.38
N TYR A 191 22.75 10.08 -3.19
CA TYR A 191 24.02 9.39 -3.49
C TYR A 191 24.65 9.81 -4.82
N GLU A 192 24.33 11.01 -5.30
CA GLU A 192 24.92 11.62 -6.52
C GLU A 192 24.80 10.73 -7.77
N LYS A 193 23.70 9.99 -7.87
CA LYS A 193 23.36 9.16 -9.04
C LYS A 193 22.17 9.77 -9.81
N GLU A 194 22.12 9.52 -11.10
CA GLU A 194 20.98 9.91 -11.94
C GLU A 194 19.72 9.15 -11.51
N PRO A 195 18.64 9.84 -11.11
CA PRO A 195 17.39 9.18 -10.81
C PRO A 195 16.72 8.65 -12.08
N ALA A 196 16.07 7.51 -12.01
CA ALA A 196 15.23 7.05 -13.10
C ALA A 196 14.10 8.05 -13.35
N ALA A 197 13.76 8.29 -14.61
CA ALA A 197 12.65 9.18 -14.97
C ALA A 197 11.32 8.61 -14.40
N PRO A 198 10.49 9.47 -13.77
CA PRO A 198 9.20 9.02 -13.24
C PRO A 198 8.31 8.48 -14.36
N LYS A 199 7.68 7.33 -14.12
CA LYS A 199 6.71 6.74 -15.04
C LYS A 199 5.31 7.25 -14.72
N ARG A 200 4.56 7.60 -15.76
CA ARG A 200 3.15 8.00 -15.61
C ARG A 200 2.28 6.80 -15.23
N PRO A 201 1.28 6.95 -14.36
CA PRO A 201 0.29 5.92 -14.13
C PRO A 201 -0.60 5.75 -15.37
N LEU A 202 -0.95 4.50 -15.69
CA LEU A 202 -1.81 4.17 -16.84
C LEU A 202 -3.30 4.39 -16.58
N VAL A 203 -3.74 4.17 -15.33
CA VAL A 203 -5.16 4.12 -14.99
C VAL A 203 -5.91 5.41 -15.33
N PRO A 204 -5.38 6.62 -15.07
CA PRO A 204 -6.08 7.86 -15.46
C PRO A 204 -6.34 7.94 -16.96
N ASP A 205 -5.30 7.73 -17.78
CA ASP A 205 -5.38 7.89 -19.24
C ASP A 205 -6.30 6.82 -19.88
N LEU A 206 -6.20 5.56 -19.41
CA LEU A 206 -7.06 4.47 -19.89
C LEU A 206 -8.49 4.59 -19.38
N GLY A 207 -8.68 5.04 -18.13
CA GLY A 207 -9.98 5.27 -17.53
C GLY A 207 -10.77 6.35 -18.26
N GLU A 208 -10.13 7.47 -18.58
CA GLU A 208 -10.74 8.53 -19.40
C GLU A 208 -11.16 8.00 -20.77
N THR A 209 -10.28 7.29 -21.45
CA THR A 209 -10.61 6.70 -22.76
C THR A 209 -11.75 5.68 -22.67
N LEU A 210 -11.75 4.87 -21.64
CA LEU A 210 -12.79 3.86 -21.41
C LEU A 210 -14.16 4.49 -21.14
N VAL A 211 -14.21 5.62 -20.43
CA VAL A 211 -15.46 6.36 -20.19
C VAL A 211 -15.96 7.01 -21.48
N ASN A 212 -15.08 7.64 -22.25
CA ASN A 212 -15.46 8.45 -23.40
C ASN A 212 -15.63 7.64 -24.70
N ARG A 213 -14.90 6.52 -24.86
CA ARG A 213 -14.77 5.79 -26.13
C ARG A 213 -14.98 4.27 -26.01
N GLY A 214 -15.15 3.76 -24.79
CA GLY A 214 -15.37 2.35 -24.52
C GLY A 214 -14.12 1.49 -24.38
N VAL A 215 -14.32 0.23 -24.00
CA VAL A 215 -13.23 -0.69 -23.61
C VAL A 215 -12.29 -1.04 -24.76
N ASP A 216 -12.82 -1.21 -25.97
CA ASP A 216 -11.99 -1.54 -27.14
C ASP A 216 -10.98 -0.43 -27.45
N ALA A 217 -11.40 0.83 -27.31
CA ALA A 217 -10.53 1.98 -27.48
C ALA A 217 -9.45 2.06 -26.39
N ALA A 218 -9.78 1.74 -25.13
CA ALA A 218 -8.81 1.70 -24.03
C ALA A 218 -7.77 0.58 -24.22
N VAL A 219 -8.20 -0.61 -24.67
CA VAL A 219 -7.30 -1.73 -25.01
C VAL A 219 -6.36 -1.34 -26.16
N ALA A 220 -6.90 -0.71 -27.20
CA ALA A 220 -6.08 -0.24 -28.33
C ALA A 220 -5.07 0.83 -27.89
N GLN A 221 -5.49 1.77 -27.04
CA GLN A 221 -4.60 2.78 -26.46
C GLN A 221 -3.48 2.16 -25.63
N TYR A 222 -3.79 1.18 -24.76
CA TYR A 222 -2.77 0.47 -23.99
C TYR A 222 -1.69 -0.12 -24.89
N ARG A 223 -2.10 -0.86 -25.93
CA ARG A 223 -1.18 -1.49 -26.88
C ARG A 223 -0.33 -0.47 -27.61
N GLU A 224 -0.94 0.65 -28.02
CA GLU A 224 -0.22 1.74 -28.70
C GLU A 224 0.79 2.43 -27.77
N LEU A 225 0.41 2.76 -26.54
CA LEU A 225 1.31 3.35 -25.55
C LEU A 225 2.49 2.41 -25.23
N LYS A 226 2.23 1.12 -25.10
CA LYS A 226 3.27 0.12 -24.84
C LYS A 226 4.25 0.01 -26.01
N ARG A 227 3.78 0.13 -27.24
CA ARG A 227 4.58 0.09 -28.45
C ARG A 227 5.41 1.36 -28.65
N THR A 228 4.83 2.54 -28.41
CA THR A 228 5.43 3.85 -28.76
C THR A 228 6.17 4.50 -27.61
N ASN A 229 5.77 4.24 -26.37
CA ASN A 229 6.36 4.84 -25.17
C ASN A 229 6.48 3.86 -24.00
N PRO A 230 7.21 2.73 -24.16
CA PRO A 230 7.27 1.65 -23.17
C PRO A 230 7.92 2.08 -21.84
N HIS A 231 8.71 3.14 -21.85
CA HIS A 231 9.40 3.64 -20.66
C HIS A 231 8.70 4.82 -19.99
N GLY A 232 7.73 5.44 -20.65
CA GLY A 232 7.04 6.63 -20.15
C GLY A 232 5.87 6.33 -19.21
N TYR A 233 5.39 5.09 -19.19
CA TYR A 233 4.27 4.64 -18.37
C TYR A 233 4.65 3.44 -17.50
N ASN A 234 3.91 3.28 -16.40
CA ASN A 234 4.02 2.08 -15.56
C ASN A 234 3.09 0.98 -16.11
N PHE A 235 3.68 0.05 -16.86
CA PHE A 235 2.99 -1.10 -17.44
C PHE A 235 3.07 -2.31 -16.49
N ASP A 236 2.78 -2.18 -15.22
CA ASP A 236 2.71 -3.34 -14.33
C ASP A 236 1.31 -3.99 -14.34
N GLU A 237 1.22 -5.22 -13.85
CA GLU A 237 -0.05 -5.95 -13.79
C GLU A 237 -1.09 -5.26 -12.89
N HIS A 238 -0.63 -4.45 -11.91
CA HIS A 238 -1.50 -3.75 -10.98
C HIS A 238 -2.35 -2.68 -11.65
N ALA A 239 -1.83 -2.00 -12.66
CA ALA A 239 -2.56 -0.94 -13.36
C ALA A 239 -3.81 -1.49 -14.06
N LEU A 240 -3.67 -2.57 -14.85
CA LEU A 240 -4.81 -3.22 -15.49
C LEU A 240 -5.71 -3.92 -14.47
N ASN A 241 -5.13 -4.47 -13.40
CA ASN A 241 -5.90 -5.10 -12.33
C ASN A 241 -6.81 -4.06 -11.64
N GLN A 242 -6.27 -2.91 -11.27
CA GLN A 242 -7.02 -1.80 -10.68
C GLN A 242 -8.16 -1.36 -11.60
N LEU A 243 -7.87 -1.11 -12.88
CA LEU A 243 -8.89 -0.70 -13.86
C LEU A 243 -10.02 -1.74 -14.00
N GLY A 244 -9.67 -3.02 -14.01
CA GLY A 244 -10.65 -4.13 -14.08
C GLY A 244 -11.55 -4.18 -12.85
N TYR A 245 -11.02 -4.01 -11.64
CA TYR A 245 -11.83 -3.98 -10.42
C TYR A 245 -12.73 -2.75 -10.34
N MET A 246 -12.25 -1.56 -10.74
CA MET A 246 -13.09 -0.36 -10.83
C MET A 246 -14.31 -0.58 -11.75
N LEU A 247 -14.13 -1.32 -12.82
CA LEU A 247 -15.23 -1.71 -13.72
C LEU A 247 -16.19 -2.69 -13.07
N LEU A 248 -15.68 -3.69 -12.35
CA LEU A 248 -16.50 -4.65 -11.60
C LEU A 248 -17.35 -4.00 -10.52
N GLU A 249 -16.82 -3.00 -9.82
CA GLU A 249 -17.54 -2.23 -8.80
C GLU A 249 -18.69 -1.43 -9.40
N LYS A 250 -18.53 -0.95 -10.63
CA LYS A 250 -19.57 -0.23 -11.39
C LYS A 250 -20.51 -1.17 -12.17
N GLY A 251 -20.41 -2.50 -11.98
CA GLY A 251 -21.24 -3.50 -12.67
C GLY A 251 -20.96 -3.67 -14.17
N ARG A 252 -19.84 -3.11 -14.67
CA ARG A 252 -19.42 -3.22 -16.07
C ARG A 252 -18.63 -4.52 -16.30
N ASN A 253 -19.25 -5.65 -16.02
CA ASN A 253 -18.58 -6.95 -15.99
C ASN A 253 -17.92 -7.34 -17.33
N ALA A 254 -18.59 -7.10 -18.45
CA ALA A 254 -18.04 -7.42 -19.77
C ALA A 254 -16.77 -6.61 -20.07
N ASP A 255 -16.75 -5.33 -19.72
CA ASP A 255 -15.58 -4.47 -19.88
C ASP A 255 -14.45 -4.89 -18.95
N ALA A 256 -14.76 -5.25 -17.69
CA ALA A 256 -13.79 -5.78 -16.75
C ALA A 256 -13.12 -7.06 -17.27
N ILE A 257 -13.90 -7.98 -17.84
CA ILE A 257 -13.38 -9.20 -18.47
C ILE A 257 -12.42 -8.84 -19.62
N ALA A 258 -12.74 -7.85 -20.45
CA ALA A 258 -11.85 -7.43 -21.54
C ALA A 258 -10.51 -6.90 -21.01
N ILE A 259 -10.52 -6.05 -19.95
CA ILE A 259 -9.30 -5.53 -19.32
C ILE A 259 -8.50 -6.65 -18.63
N PHE A 260 -9.16 -7.54 -17.88
CA PHE A 260 -8.44 -8.66 -17.24
C PHE A 260 -7.89 -9.68 -18.26
N ARG A 261 -8.56 -9.87 -19.41
CA ARG A 261 -7.99 -10.67 -20.50
C ARG A 261 -6.74 -10.05 -21.07
N LEU A 262 -6.72 -8.72 -21.27
CA LEU A 262 -5.50 -8.01 -21.66
C LEU A 262 -4.40 -8.22 -20.60
N ASN A 263 -4.73 -8.17 -19.30
CA ASN A 263 -3.77 -8.40 -18.23
C ASN A 263 -3.20 -9.83 -18.25
N VAL A 264 -4.02 -10.84 -18.54
CA VAL A 264 -3.57 -12.22 -18.74
C VAL A 264 -2.65 -12.36 -19.96
N GLU A 265 -2.97 -11.69 -21.08
CA GLU A 265 -2.12 -11.66 -22.28
C GLU A 265 -0.72 -11.10 -21.97
N GLU A 266 -0.66 -10.04 -21.15
CA GLU A 266 0.57 -9.33 -20.79
C GLU A 266 1.39 -10.06 -19.72
N TYR A 267 0.75 -10.74 -18.77
CA TYR A 267 1.37 -11.40 -17.61
C TYR A 267 0.95 -12.87 -17.46
N PRO A 268 1.17 -13.71 -18.49
CA PRO A 268 0.64 -15.09 -18.53
C PRO A 268 1.23 -16.03 -17.47
N LYS A 269 2.27 -15.59 -16.74
CA LYS A 269 2.91 -16.36 -15.66
C LYS A 269 2.44 -15.92 -14.25
N SER A 270 1.60 -14.89 -14.12
CA SER A 270 1.09 -14.43 -12.84
C SER A 270 -0.21 -15.16 -12.47
N GLY A 271 -0.22 -15.86 -11.34
CA GLY A 271 -1.45 -16.48 -10.82
C GLY A 271 -2.53 -15.46 -10.45
N ASN A 272 -2.12 -14.24 -10.06
CA ASN A 272 -3.00 -13.15 -9.68
C ASN A 272 -3.88 -12.67 -10.84
N VAL A 273 -3.36 -12.54 -12.05
CA VAL A 273 -4.16 -12.05 -13.20
C VAL A 273 -5.25 -13.05 -13.60
N TYR A 274 -4.98 -14.36 -13.48
CA TYR A 274 -5.99 -15.39 -13.69
C TYR A 274 -7.04 -15.40 -12.58
N HIS A 275 -6.63 -15.14 -11.33
CA HIS A 275 -7.56 -14.98 -10.21
C HIS A 275 -8.57 -13.86 -10.49
N SER A 276 -8.08 -12.67 -10.84
CA SER A 276 -8.92 -11.50 -11.11
C SER A 276 -9.85 -11.72 -12.31
N LEU A 277 -9.37 -12.36 -13.37
CA LEU A 277 -10.20 -12.75 -14.51
C LEU A 277 -11.29 -13.77 -14.12
N ALA A 278 -10.96 -14.73 -13.24
CA ALA A 278 -11.92 -15.71 -12.74
C ALA A 278 -13.03 -15.04 -11.91
N GLU A 279 -12.68 -14.06 -11.06
CA GLU A 279 -13.67 -13.27 -10.30
C GLU A 279 -14.63 -12.51 -11.25
N ALA A 280 -14.10 -11.90 -12.29
CA ALA A 280 -14.92 -11.21 -13.28
C ALA A 280 -15.89 -12.15 -14.00
N TYR A 281 -15.43 -13.32 -14.44
CA TYR A 281 -16.30 -14.33 -15.04
C TYR A 281 -17.35 -14.86 -14.06
N ALA A 282 -16.96 -15.07 -12.79
CA ALA A 282 -17.91 -15.53 -11.76
C ALA A 282 -19.01 -14.48 -11.52
N LYS A 283 -18.64 -13.20 -11.47
CA LYS A 283 -19.57 -12.08 -11.28
C LYS A 283 -20.49 -11.86 -12.50
N ASP A 284 -20.01 -12.21 -13.69
CA ASP A 284 -20.78 -12.17 -14.94
C ASP A 284 -21.63 -13.43 -15.18
N GLY A 285 -21.62 -14.41 -14.27
CA GLY A 285 -22.37 -15.66 -14.40
C GLY A 285 -21.73 -16.71 -15.31
N GLN A 286 -20.55 -16.46 -15.84
CA GLN A 286 -19.80 -17.35 -16.74
C GLN A 286 -19.04 -18.42 -15.94
N LYS A 287 -19.79 -19.33 -15.29
CA LYS A 287 -19.26 -20.30 -14.31
C LYS A 287 -18.09 -21.13 -14.84
N GLN A 288 -18.17 -21.67 -16.05
CA GLN A 288 -17.15 -22.55 -16.59
C GLN A 288 -15.83 -21.83 -16.84
N GLN A 289 -15.87 -20.58 -17.33
CA GLN A 289 -14.71 -19.72 -17.53
C GLN A 289 -14.07 -19.36 -16.18
N ALA A 290 -14.89 -19.07 -15.16
CA ALA A 290 -14.41 -18.80 -13.82
C ALA A 290 -13.64 -20.01 -13.25
N ILE A 291 -14.20 -21.21 -13.32
CA ILE A 291 -13.54 -22.45 -12.86
C ILE A 291 -12.20 -22.65 -13.58
N THR A 292 -12.17 -22.50 -14.91
CA THR A 292 -10.94 -22.67 -15.70
C THR A 292 -9.84 -21.70 -15.24
N ASN A 293 -10.18 -20.44 -15.02
CA ASN A 293 -9.20 -19.43 -14.63
C ASN A 293 -8.78 -19.55 -13.15
N TYR A 294 -9.66 -19.94 -12.21
CA TYR A 294 -9.25 -20.25 -10.84
C TYR A 294 -8.29 -21.44 -10.79
N ARG A 295 -8.52 -22.50 -11.57
CA ARG A 295 -7.59 -23.62 -11.66
C ARG A 295 -6.24 -23.18 -12.20
N LYS A 296 -6.21 -22.32 -13.22
CA LYS A 296 -4.95 -21.78 -13.77
C LYS A 296 -4.23 -20.88 -12.74
N SER A 297 -4.97 -20.07 -12.00
CA SER A 297 -4.40 -19.29 -10.88
C SER A 297 -3.70 -20.19 -9.86
N LEU A 298 -4.33 -21.29 -9.44
CA LEU A 298 -3.79 -22.23 -8.47
C LEU A 298 -2.62 -23.07 -9.02
N GLU A 299 -2.61 -23.34 -10.33
CA GLU A 299 -1.45 -23.98 -10.98
C GLU A 299 -0.20 -23.09 -10.87
N LEU A 300 -0.36 -21.77 -11.03
CA LEU A 300 0.71 -20.78 -10.98
C LEU A 300 1.06 -20.33 -9.56
N ASP A 301 0.05 -20.24 -8.68
CA ASP A 301 0.19 -19.94 -7.26
C ASP A 301 -0.62 -20.90 -6.39
N PRO A 302 -0.06 -22.06 -6.03
CA PRO A 302 -0.73 -23.07 -5.20
C PRO A 302 -1.08 -22.59 -3.77
N LYS A 303 -0.53 -21.46 -3.33
CA LYS A 303 -0.78 -20.90 -2.00
C LYS A 303 -1.97 -19.93 -1.96
N ASN A 304 -2.58 -19.62 -3.10
CA ASN A 304 -3.73 -18.71 -3.18
C ASN A 304 -4.99 -19.36 -2.60
N GLN A 305 -5.15 -19.24 -1.26
CA GLN A 305 -6.28 -19.83 -0.55
C GLN A 305 -7.62 -19.25 -1.01
N ASN A 306 -7.67 -17.97 -1.37
CA ASN A 306 -8.91 -17.33 -1.86
C ASN A 306 -9.37 -17.99 -3.17
N ALA A 307 -8.45 -18.22 -4.12
CA ALA A 307 -8.77 -18.93 -5.35
C ALA A 307 -9.29 -20.35 -5.09
N ALA A 308 -8.67 -21.07 -4.13
CA ALA A 308 -9.10 -22.43 -3.75
C ALA A 308 -10.53 -22.44 -3.17
N ASP A 309 -10.84 -21.51 -2.28
CA ASP A 309 -12.15 -21.40 -1.64
C ASP A 309 -13.24 -21.02 -2.66
N LYS A 310 -12.96 -20.07 -3.55
CA LYS A 310 -13.87 -19.67 -4.63
C LYS A 310 -14.12 -20.79 -5.63
N LEU A 311 -13.08 -21.51 -6.04
CA LEU A 311 -13.19 -22.67 -6.92
C LEU A 311 -14.11 -23.73 -6.31
N LYS A 312 -13.87 -24.10 -5.03
CA LYS A 312 -14.70 -25.06 -4.31
C LYS A 312 -16.17 -24.66 -4.25
N GLN A 313 -16.45 -23.37 -3.99
CA GLN A 313 -17.83 -22.85 -3.96
C GLN A 313 -18.52 -22.95 -5.33
N LEU A 314 -17.77 -22.72 -6.41
CA LEU A 314 -18.33 -22.82 -7.78
C LEU A 314 -18.57 -24.28 -8.20
N GLU A 315 -17.74 -25.21 -7.78
CA GLU A 315 -17.89 -26.63 -8.12
C GLU A 315 -19.03 -27.33 -7.35
N GLN A 316 -19.44 -26.79 -6.20
CA GLN A 316 -20.52 -27.32 -5.35
C GLN A 316 -21.93 -26.83 -5.79
N LYS A 317 -22.03 -25.76 -6.55
CA LYS A 317 -23.29 -25.22 -7.11
C LYS A 317 -23.51 -25.73 -8.55
#